data_c967a7925c1b65bdd56f7f203f363842
#
_entry.id   c967a7925c1b65bdd56f7f203f363842
#
_cell.length_a   1.000
_cell.length_b   1.000
_cell.length_c   1.000
_cell.angle_alpha   90.00
_cell.angle_beta   90.00
_cell.angle_gamma   90.00
#
_symmetry.space_group_name_H-M   'P 1'
#
loop_
_entity.id
_entity.type
_entity.pdbx_description
1 polymer ?
#
loop_
_entity_poly.entity_id
_entity_poly.type
_entity_poly.pdbx_seq_one_letter_code
_entity_poly.pdbx_strand_id
1 'polypeptide(L)'
;AILIVVFGFFFVTVSSRIVGLIGSSSSPISGMTIATIMGTCLVFITFGWTGHIYEPMALVVGSIVCIAAATSGATSQDLKTGFLVGATPKYQQIALFIGAAVSSLVVGWTIHILDAPTLAMQAQGITHAIGTAQYPAPQGTLMATLIRGLLSFNLDWQFVITGAFLALAFELCGVNALSFAVGAYLPISTTLPIFMGGLVRGLADWRRGEADNQADAELG
;
A
#
# COMPACT_ATOMS: atom_id res chain seq x y z
N ALA A 1 -2.15 8.77 -19.53
CA ALA A 1 -2.14 10.11 -18.91
C ALA A 1 -3.51 10.48 -18.32
N ILE A 2 -4.62 10.43 -19.08
CA ILE A 2 -5.96 10.85 -18.62
C ILE A 2 -6.39 10.07 -17.35
N LEU A 3 -6.23 8.75 -17.32
CA LEU A 3 -6.59 7.91 -16.17
C LEU A 3 -5.78 8.27 -14.91
N ILE A 4 -4.51 8.62 -15.06
CA ILE A 4 -3.67 9.07 -13.94
C ILE A 4 -4.23 10.36 -13.34
N VAL A 5 -4.66 11.30 -14.19
CA VAL A 5 -5.23 12.58 -13.73
C VAL A 5 -6.57 12.35 -13.03
N VAL A 6 -7.46 11.56 -13.61
CA VAL A 6 -8.81 11.31 -13.07
C VAL A 6 -8.73 10.55 -11.74
N PHE A 7 -8.06 9.39 -11.73
CA PHE A 7 -7.93 8.60 -10.50
C PHE A 7 -7.02 9.29 -9.48
N GLY A 8 -5.96 9.98 -9.94
CA GLY A 8 -5.09 10.76 -9.08
C GLY A 8 -5.85 11.84 -8.34
N PHE A 9 -6.60 12.68 -9.04
CA PHE A 9 -7.41 13.73 -8.42
C PHE A 9 -8.39 13.16 -7.39
N PHE A 10 -9.11 12.09 -7.75
CA PHE A 10 -10.08 11.46 -6.87
C PHE A 10 -9.42 10.88 -5.62
N PHE A 11 -8.42 10.02 -5.78
CA PHE A 11 -7.82 9.33 -4.64
C PHE A 11 -6.89 10.22 -3.80
N VAL A 12 -6.24 11.23 -4.39
CA VAL A 12 -5.49 12.25 -3.65
C VAL A 12 -6.42 13.05 -2.72
N THR A 13 -7.58 13.44 -3.20
CA THR A 13 -8.58 14.16 -2.40
C THR A 13 -9.11 13.30 -1.26
N VAL A 14 -9.44 12.03 -1.55
CA VAL A 14 -9.94 11.08 -0.54
C VAL A 14 -8.85 10.79 0.51
N SER A 15 -7.62 10.49 0.07
CA SER A 15 -6.50 10.20 0.98
C SER A 15 -6.18 11.39 1.88
N SER A 16 -6.09 12.59 1.32
CA SER A 16 -5.83 13.81 2.09
C SER A 16 -6.85 14.03 3.19
N ARG A 17 -8.14 13.83 2.90
CA ARG A 17 -9.22 13.95 3.88
C ARG A 17 -9.14 12.88 4.97
N ILE A 18 -9.00 11.63 4.58
CA ILE A 18 -8.95 10.50 5.53
C ILE A 18 -7.76 10.65 6.48
N VAL A 19 -6.57 10.86 5.94
CA VAL A 19 -5.34 10.98 6.74
C VAL A 19 -5.36 12.24 7.61
N GLY A 20 -5.94 13.34 7.12
CA GLY A 20 -6.10 14.56 7.90
C GLY A 20 -7.01 14.40 9.14
N LEU A 21 -7.93 13.43 9.12
CA LEU A 21 -8.86 13.15 10.23
C LEU A 21 -8.36 12.05 11.17
N ILE A 22 -7.91 10.91 10.61
CA ILE A 22 -7.62 9.69 11.39
C ILE A 22 -6.15 9.29 11.41
N GLY A 23 -5.28 10.04 10.73
CA GLY A 23 -3.85 9.76 10.65
C GLY A 23 -3.47 8.77 9.53
N SER A 24 -2.17 8.70 9.24
CA SER A 24 -1.61 7.90 8.13
C SER A 24 -1.68 6.38 8.36
N SER A 25 -1.68 5.93 9.62
CA SER A 25 -1.71 4.51 9.98
C SER A 25 -3.00 3.79 9.55
N SER A 26 -4.10 4.52 9.42
CA SER A 26 -5.42 3.99 9.04
C SER A 26 -5.79 4.31 7.58
N SER A 27 -4.85 4.82 6.78
CA SER A 27 -5.12 5.17 5.38
C SER A 27 -5.24 3.93 4.50
N PRO A 28 -6.36 3.74 3.75
CA PRO A 28 -6.57 2.58 2.91
C PRO A 28 -5.87 2.68 1.54
N ILE A 29 -4.57 3.05 1.53
CA ILE A 29 -3.79 3.27 0.29
C ILE A 29 -3.79 2.03 -0.60
N SER A 30 -3.65 0.83 -0.01
CA SER A 30 -3.68 -0.43 -0.75
C SER A 30 -5.02 -0.64 -1.47
N GLY A 31 -6.14 -0.34 -0.80
CA GLY A 31 -7.47 -0.41 -1.41
C GLY A 31 -7.65 0.57 -2.57
N MET A 32 -7.17 1.81 -2.41
CA MET A 32 -7.19 2.82 -3.47
C MET A 32 -6.33 2.41 -4.68
N THR A 33 -5.17 1.79 -4.44
CA THR A 33 -4.29 1.27 -5.49
C THR A 33 -4.97 0.14 -6.26
N ILE A 34 -5.55 -0.84 -5.56
CA ILE A 34 -6.27 -1.95 -6.17
C ILE A 34 -7.45 -1.42 -7.01
N ALA A 35 -8.24 -0.49 -6.46
CA ALA A 35 -9.36 0.13 -7.18
C ALA A 35 -8.89 0.87 -8.44
N THR A 36 -7.76 1.58 -8.38
CA THR A 36 -7.16 2.26 -9.55
C THR A 36 -6.75 1.25 -10.62
N ILE A 37 -6.06 0.18 -10.23
CA ILE A 37 -5.61 -0.87 -11.15
C ILE A 37 -6.80 -1.56 -11.80
N MET A 38 -7.79 -1.98 -11.00
CA MET A 38 -9.01 -2.61 -11.51
C MET A 38 -9.78 -1.68 -12.46
N GLY A 39 -9.97 -0.42 -12.08
CA GLY A 39 -10.60 0.58 -12.94
C GLY A 39 -9.85 0.81 -14.24
N THR A 40 -8.51 0.87 -14.19
CA THR A 40 -7.66 0.99 -15.38
C THR A 40 -7.79 -0.23 -16.30
N CYS A 41 -7.74 -1.44 -15.73
CA CYS A 41 -7.92 -2.68 -16.50
C CYS A 41 -9.31 -2.74 -17.13
N LEU A 42 -10.38 -2.35 -16.42
CA LEU A 42 -11.73 -2.29 -16.97
C LEU A 42 -11.80 -1.33 -18.17
N VAL A 43 -11.21 -0.13 -18.06
CA VAL A 43 -11.14 0.82 -19.16
C VAL A 43 -10.36 0.21 -20.34
N PHE A 44 -9.23 -0.46 -20.09
CA PHE A 44 -8.46 -1.10 -21.17
C PHE A 44 -9.26 -2.19 -21.87
N ILE A 45 -10.01 -3.00 -21.12
CA ILE A 45 -10.90 -4.03 -21.67
C ILE A 45 -11.99 -3.42 -22.55
N THR A 46 -12.63 -2.31 -22.14
CA THR A 46 -13.67 -1.64 -22.95
C THR A 46 -13.14 -1.10 -24.28
N PHE A 47 -11.85 -0.71 -24.33
CA PHE A 47 -11.19 -0.28 -25.56
C PHE A 47 -10.54 -1.44 -26.35
N GLY A 48 -10.67 -2.68 -25.88
CA GLY A 48 -10.05 -3.85 -26.51
C GLY A 48 -8.52 -3.92 -26.34
N TRP A 49 -7.97 -3.17 -25.39
CA TRP A 49 -6.55 -3.15 -25.07
C TRP A 49 -6.22 -4.28 -24.09
N THR A 50 -6.21 -5.49 -24.59
CA THR A 50 -5.96 -6.72 -23.82
C THR A 50 -4.61 -7.32 -24.21
N GLY A 51 -3.99 -8.07 -23.27
CA GLY A 51 -2.72 -8.76 -23.49
C GLY A 51 -1.55 -8.19 -22.72
N HIS A 52 -0.43 -8.92 -22.74
CA HIS A 52 0.76 -8.67 -21.93
C HIS A 52 1.42 -7.29 -22.12
N ILE A 53 1.22 -6.64 -23.26
CA ILE A 53 1.80 -5.32 -23.56
C ILE A 53 1.18 -4.23 -22.67
N TYR A 54 -0.07 -4.39 -22.27
CA TYR A 54 -0.81 -3.41 -21.46
C TYR A 54 -0.67 -3.61 -19.96
N GLU A 55 -0.17 -4.77 -19.50
CA GLU A 55 0.08 -5.05 -18.08
C GLU A 55 0.99 -4.00 -17.42
N PRO A 56 2.17 -3.67 -18.00
CA PRO A 56 3.04 -2.64 -17.40
C PRO A 56 2.40 -1.26 -17.38
N MET A 57 1.56 -0.94 -18.39
CA MET A 57 0.88 0.36 -18.44
C MET A 57 -0.15 0.50 -17.32
N ALA A 58 -0.93 -0.56 -17.02
CA ALA A 58 -1.86 -0.57 -15.90
C ALA A 58 -1.14 -0.45 -14.57
N LEU A 59 0.00 -1.15 -14.41
CA LEU A 59 0.84 -1.08 -13.22
C LEU A 59 1.40 0.33 -13.01
N VAL A 60 1.90 0.99 -14.05
CA VAL A 60 2.40 2.38 -13.98
C VAL A 60 1.30 3.35 -13.55
N VAL A 61 0.09 3.22 -14.09
CA VAL A 61 -1.05 4.06 -13.68
C VAL A 61 -1.34 3.86 -12.19
N GLY A 62 -1.45 2.61 -11.73
CA GLY A 62 -1.68 2.28 -10.33
C GLY A 62 -0.58 2.78 -9.41
N SER A 63 0.68 2.64 -9.81
CA SER A 63 1.83 3.07 -9.02
C SER A 63 1.89 4.59 -8.86
N ILE A 64 1.67 5.36 -9.93
CA ILE A 64 1.67 6.83 -9.88
C ILE A 64 0.54 7.32 -8.97
N VAL A 65 -0.67 6.76 -9.10
CA VAL A 65 -1.81 7.14 -8.27
C VAL A 65 -1.58 6.74 -6.81
N CYS A 66 -0.98 5.57 -6.55
CA CYS A 66 -0.60 5.11 -5.21
C CYS A 66 0.37 6.10 -4.54
N ILE A 67 1.45 6.48 -5.24
CA ILE A 67 2.44 7.44 -4.74
C ILE A 67 1.78 8.80 -4.48
N ALA A 68 0.96 9.28 -5.40
CA ALA A 68 0.27 10.56 -5.26
C ALA A 68 -0.68 10.56 -4.04
N ALA A 69 -1.47 9.50 -3.85
CA ALA A 69 -2.37 9.34 -2.71
C ALA A 69 -1.61 9.25 -1.37
N ALA A 70 -0.51 8.46 -1.33
CA ALA A 70 0.33 8.32 -0.14
C ALA A 70 0.98 9.65 0.25
N THR A 71 1.60 10.34 -0.72
CA THR A 71 2.25 11.64 -0.49
C THR A 71 1.25 12.71 -0.06
N SER A 72 0.06 12.73 -0.65
CA SER A 72 -1.02 13.65 -0.27
C SER A 72 -1.47 13.46 1.18
N GLY A 73 -1.64 12.20 1.60
CA GLY A 73 -1.98 11.88 2.98
C GLY A 73 -0.91 12.32 3.97
N ALA A 74 0.35 11.95 3.71
CA ALA A 74 1.49 12.35 4.54
C ALA A 74 1.61 13.89 4.62
N THR A 75 1.50 14.59 3.49
CA THR A 75 1.56 16.07 3.45
C THR A 75 0.45 16.71 4.28
N SER A 76 -0.77 16.17 4.24
CA SER A 76 -1.89 16.66 5.05
C SER A 76 -1.60 16.54 6.55
N GLN A 77 -1.04 15.40 6.97
CA GLN A 77 -0.69 15.18 8.37
C GLN A 77 0.45 16.10 8.82
N ASP A 78 1.49 16.23 7.99
CA ASP A 78 2.64 17.09 8.29
C ASP A 78 2.24 18.56 8.42
N LEU A 79 1.39 19.05 7.50
CA LEU A 79 0.88 20.43 7.56
C LEU A 79 -0.02 20.67 8.77
N LYS A 80 -0.85 19.68 9.17
CA LYS A 80 -1.66 19.76 10.37
C LYS A 80 -0.79 19.83 11.62
N THR A 81 0.21 18.97 11.72
CA THR A 81 1.18 18.99 12.82
C THR A 81 1.93 20.31 12.86
N GLY A 82 2.39 20.79 11.71
CA GLY A 82 3.06 22.07 11.58
C GLY A 82 2.20 23.25 12.04
N PHE A 83 0.92 23.25 11.71
CA PHE A 83 -0.03 24.23 12.17
C PHE A 83 -0.14 24.26 13.70
N LEU A 84 -0.21 23.09 14.34
CA LEU A 84 -0.30 22.98 15.80
C LEU A 84 0.94 23.51 16.52
N VAL A 85 2.13 23.32 15.94
CA VAL A 85 3.40 23.83 16.52
C VAL A 85 3.80 25.22 16.02
N GLY A 86 2.98 25.87 15.21
CA GLY A 86 3.24 27.22 14.68
C GLY A 86 4.27 27.28 13.57
N ALA A 87 4.56 26.17 12.86
CA ALA A 87 5.50 26.16 11.75
C ALA A 87 4.91 26.81 10.49
N THR A 88 5.76 27.45 9.69
CA THR A 88 5.33 28.12 8.46
C THR A 88 5.11 27.09 7.34
N PRO A 89 3.89 26.94 6.77
CA PRO A 89 3.57 25.93 5.77
C PRO A 89 4.48 25.99 4.52
N LYS A 90 4.90 27.18 4.11
CA LYS A 90 5.79 27.37 2.95
C LYS A 90 7.10 26.61 3.10
N TYR A 91 7.74 26.71 4.25
CA TYR A 91 9.04 26.05 4.49
C TYR A 91 8.88 24.53 4.65
N GLN A 92 7.78 24.08 5.22
CA GLN A 92 7.45 22.65 5.28
C GLN A 92 7.28 22.06 3.88
N GLN A 93 6.54 22.72 2.99
CA GLN A 93 6.38 22.26 1.61
C GLN A 93 7.71 22.22 0.84
N ILE A 94 8.57 23.23 1.00
CA ILE A 94 9.90 23.21 0.38
C ILE A 94 10.72 22.02 0.91
N ALA A 95 10.70 21.77 2.21
CA ALA A 95 11.40 20.63 2.82
C ALA A 95 10.86 19.28 2.29
N LEU A 96 9.53 19.15 2.14
CA LEU A 96 8.90 17.97 1.54
C LEU A 96 9.36 17.73 0.09
N PHE A 97 9.45 18.78 -0.73
CA PHE A 97 9.96 18.66 -2.10
C PHE A 97 11.42 18.20 -2.14
N ILE A 98 12.28 18.78 -1.30
CA ILE A 98 13.69 18.36 -1.20
C ILE A 98 13.76 16.90 -0.73
N GLY A 99 13.01 16.55 0.31
CA GLY A 99 12.95 15.17 0.83
C GLY A 99 12.48 14.18 -0.21
N ALA A 100 11.42 14.50 -0.96
CA ALA A 100 10.91 13.65 -2.04
C ALA A 100 11.93 13.47 -3.16
N ALA A 101 12.63 14.52 -3.57
CA ALA A 101 13.66 14.44 -4.61
C ALA A 101 14.83 13.55 -4.17
N VAL A 102 15.35 13.75 -2.96
CA VAL A 102 16.45 12.93 -2.41
C VAL A 102 15.99 11.49 -2.23
N SER A 103 14.81 11.28 -1.66
CA SER A 103 14.25 9.93 -1.44
C SER A 103 14.07 9.18 -2.75
N SER A 104 13.57 9.82 -3.81
CA SER A 104 13.38 9.17 -5.11
C SER A 104 14.70 8.66 -5.71
N LEU A 105 15.79 9.43 -5.57
CA LEU A 105 17.11 9.01 -6.02
C LEU A 105 17.65 7.83 -5.19
N VAL A 106 17.56 7.94 -3.86
CA VAL A 106 18.04 6.88 -2.95
C VAL A 106 17.26 5.59 -3.13
N VAL A 107 15.92 5.66 -3.21
CA VAL A 107 15.07 4.48 -3.42
C VAL A 107 15.36 3.84 -4.77
N GLY A 108 15.50 4.62 -5.85
CA GLY A 108 15.86 4.10 -7.16
C GLY A 108 17.19 3.35 -7.16
N TRP A 109 18.20 3.94 -6.51
CA TRP A 109 19.51 3.31 -6.37
C TRP A 109 19.46 2.04 -5.51
N THR A 110 18.73 2.07 -4.39
CA THR A 110 18.55 0.90 -3.52
C THR A 110 17.86 -0.25 -4.25
N ILE A 111 16.79 0.04 -5.01
CA ILE A 111 16.10 -0.98 -5.82
C ILE A 111 17.06 -1.58 -6.84
N HIS A 112 17.86 -0.76 -7.52
CA HIS A 112 18.85 -1.25 -8.50
C HIS A 112 19.88 -2.20 -7.87
N ILE A 113 20.35 -1.90 -6.63
CA ILE A 113 21.29 -2.78 -5.91
C ILE A 113 20.60 -4.09 -5.49
N LEU A 114 19.38 -4.00 -4.97
CA LEU A 114 18.63 -5.19 -4.50
C LEU A 114 18.18 -6.09 -5.65
N ASP A 115 17.96 -5.53 -6.84
CA ASP A 115 17.57 -6.29 -8.03
C ASP A 115 18.75 -6.95 -8.75
N ALA A 116 19.99 -6.62 -8.36
CA ALA A 116 21.17 -7.23 -8.94
C ALA A 116 21.24 -8.73 -8.57
N PRO A 117 21.19 -9.65 -9.56
CA PRO A 117 21.19 -11.07 -9.29
C PRO A 117 22.58 -11.53 -8.81
N THR A 118 22.60 -12.37 -7.79
CA THR A 118 23.82 -13.04 -7.31
C THR A 118 24.36 -14.01 -8.38
N LEU A 119 25.66 -14.31 -8.37
CA LEU A 119 26.28 -15.28 -9.31
C LEU A 119 25.54 -16.61 -9.35
N ALA A 120 25.04 -17.10 -8.22
CA ALA A 120 24.25 -18.33 -8.14
C ALA A 120 22.88 -18.21 -8.85
N MET A 121 22.25 -17.03 -8.79
CA MET A 121 20.97 -16.75 -9.47
C MET A 121 21.19 -16.61 -10.98
N GLN A 122 22.29 -15.98 -11.40
CA GLN A 122 22.66 -15.86 -12.83
C GLN A 122 22.89 -17.25 -13.44
N ALA A 123 23.52 -18.16 -12.71
CA ALA A 123 23.72 -19.56 -13.16
C ALA A 123 22.39 -20.32 -13.35
N GLN A 124 21.32 -19.90 -12.67
CA GLN A 124 19.96 -20.44 -12.82
C GLN A 124 19.11 -19.70 -13.86
N GLY A 125 19.69 -18.73 -14.58
CA GLY A 125 18.99 -17.93 -15.59
C GLY A 125 18.07 -16.85 -15.01
N ILE A 126 18.19 -16.53 -13.71
CA ILE A 126 17.42 -15.48 -13.04
C ILE A 126 18.07 -14.13 -13.34
N THR A 127 17.34 -13.25 -14.00
CA THR A 127 17.82 -11.91 -14.41
C THR A 127 17.52 -10.81 -13.38
N HIS A 128 16.52 -11.01 -12.52
CA HIS A 128 16.09 -10.09 -11.48
C HIS A 128 16.00 -10.78 -10.13
N ALA A 129 16.61 -10.20 -9.10
CA ALA A 129 16.62 -10.80 -7.77
C ALA A 129 15.30 -10.53 -7.00
N ILE A 130 14.65 -9.38 -7.27
CA ILE A 130 13.37 -9.02 -6.65
C ILE A 130 12.25 -9.93 -7.20
N GLY A 131 11.41 -10.42 -6.30
CA GLY A 131 10.35 -11.38 -6.63
C GLY A 131 10.75 -12.84 -6.47
N THR A 132 12.00 -13.14 -6.11
CA THR A 132 12.46 -14.48 -5.77
C THR A 132 12.16 -14.84 -4.31
N ALA A 133 12.37 -16.12 -3.94
CA ALA A 133 12.21 -16.56 -2.56
C ALA A 133 13.15 -15.84 -1.57
N GLN A 134 14.31 -15.37 -2.05
CA GLN A 134 15.29 -14.64 -1.25
C GLN A 134 14.91 -13.16 -1.05
N TYR A 135 14.31 -12.54 -2.08
CA TYR A 135 13.81 -11.15 -2.03
C TYR A 135 12.32 -11.12 -2.43
N PRO A 136 11.42 -11.58 -1.55
CA PRO A 136 10.00 -11.69 -1.88
C PRO A 136 9.36 -10.30 -2.02
N ALA A 137 8.54 -10.14 -3.05
CA ALA A 137 7.74 -8.94 -3.29
C ALA A 137 6.24 -9.28 -3.32
N PRO A 138 5.64 -9.66 -2.17
CA PRO A 138 4.29 -10.21 -2.14
C PRO A 138 3.23 -9.26 -2.68
N GLN A 139 3.32 -7.96 -2.37
CA GLN A 139 2.38 -6.97 -2.90
C GLN A 139 2.53 -6.77 -4.41
N GLY A 140 3.77 -6.72 -4.92
CA GLY A 140 4.02 -6.64 -6.35
C GLY A 140 3.46 -7.84 -7.09
N THR A 141 3.66 -9.03 -6.56
CA THR A 141 3.11 -10.28 -7.11
C THR A 141 1.57 -10.26 -7.12
N LEU A 142 0.95 -9.82 -6.04
CA LEU A 142 -0.52 -9.70 -5.95
C LEU A 142 -1.06 -8.74 -7.02
N MET A 143 -0.46 -7.55 -7.16
CA MET A 143 -0.88 -6.57 -8.18
C MET A 143 -0.68 -7.11 -9.60
N ALA A 144 0.46 -7.76 -9.88
CA ALA A 144 0.71 -8.38 -11.16
C ALA A 144 -0.30 -9.50 -11.48
N THR A 145 -0.65 -10.32 -10.51
CA THR A 145 -1.64 -11.39 -10.66
C THR A 145 -3.03 -10.83 -10.95
N LEU A 146 -3.45 -9.76 -10.26
CA LEU A 146 -4.71 -9.08 -10.53
C LEU A 146 -4.77 -8.52 -11.95
N ILE A 147 -3.71 -7.83 -12.37
CA ILE A 147 -3.65 -7.23 -13.72
C ILE A 147 -3.72 -8.33 -14.79
N ARG A 148 -2.89 -9.38 -14.65
CA ARG A 148 -2.90 -10.52 -15.57
C ARG A 148 -4.25 -11.21 -15.61
N GLY A 149 -4.81 -11.52 -14.45
CA GLY A 149 -6.12 -12.17 -14.34
C GLY A 149 -7.24 -11.37 -15.01
N LEU A 150 -7.24 -10.05 -14.87
CA LEU A 150 -8.24 -9.19 -15.49
C LEU A 150 -8.03 -9.04 -17.01
N LEU A 151 -6.79 -8.74 -17.47
CA LEU A 151 -6.52 -8.49 -18.88
C LEU A 151 -6.53 -9.76 -19.74
N SER A 152 -6.24 -10.93 -19.17
CA SER A 152 -6.32 -12.22 -19.86
C SER A 152 -7.68 -12.91 -19.72
N PHE A 153 -8.64 -12.32 -19.02
CA PHE A 153 -9.93 -12.92 -18.67
C PHE A 153 -9.82 -14.26 -17.95
N ASN A 154 -8.69 -14.52 -17.31
CA ASN A 154 -8.39 -15.77 -16.59
C ASN A 154 -8.28 -15.54 -15.09
N LEU A 155 -9.17 -14.73 -14.53
CA LEU A 155 -9.28 -14.52 -13.09
C LEU A 155 -10.15 -15.63 -12.49
N ASP A 156 -9.63 -16.31 -11.50
CA ASP A 156 -10.39 -17.33 -10.75
C ASP A 156 -11.44 -16.66 -9.85
N TRP A 157 -12.58 -16.33 -10.44
CA TRP A 157 -13.69 -15.64 -9.77
C TRP A 157 -14.19 -16.36 -8.52
N GLN A 158 -14.03 -17.67 -8.45
CA GLN A 158 -14.42 -18.46 -7.27
C GLN A 158 -13.62 -17.99 -6.03
N PHE A 159 -12.30 -17.80 -6.16
CA PHE A 159 -11.47 -17.32 -5.05
C PHE A 159 -11.76 -15.86 -4.71
N VAL A 160 -12.02 -15.01 -5.71
CA VAL A 160 -12.37 -13.61 -5.48
C VAL A 160 -13.68 -13.49 -4.69
N ILE A 161 -14.71 -14.22 -5.09
CA ILE A 161 -16.01 -14.23 -4.42
C ILE A 161 -15.88 -14.83 -3.01
N THR A 162 -15.16 -15.93 -2.86
CA THR A 162 -14.89 -16.54 -1.54
C THR A 162 -14.16 -15.55 -0.63
N GLY A 163 -13.15 -14.84 -1.13
CA GLY A 163 -12.44 -13.79 -0.39
C GLY A 163 -13.36 -12.64 0.04
N ALA A 164 -14.28 -12.21 -0.84
CA ALA A 164 -15.28 -11.18 -0.52
C ALA A 164 -16.24 -11.63 0.59
N PHE A 165 -16.73 -12.86 0.54
CA PHE A 165 -17.58 -13.42 1.61
C PHE A 165 -16.83 -13.58 2.93
N LEU A 166 -15.56 -14.01 2.90
CA LEU A 166 -14.73 -14.09 4.09
C LEU A 166 -14.48 -12.70 4.69
N ALA A 167 -14.19 -11.70 3.88
CA ALA A 167 -14.01 -10.34 4.35
C ALA A 167 -15.27 -9.81 5.04
N LEU A 168 -16.44 -10.03 4.44
CA LEU A 168 -17.75 -9.68 5.03
C LEU A 168 -17.98 -10.41 6.36
N ALA A 169 -17.69 -11.71 6.42
CA ALA A 169 -17.87 -12.52 7.62
C ALA A 169 -16.96 -12.02 8.78
N PHE A 170 -15.69 -11.72 8.50
CA PHE A 170 -14.78 -11.19 9.51
C PHE A 170 -15.20 -9.80 10.00
N GLU A 171 -15.64 -8.92 9.11
CA GLU A 171 -16.14 -7.60 9.47
C GLU A 171 -17.39 -7.70 10.37
N LEU A 172 -18.32 -8.61 10.06
CA LEU A 172 -19.51 -8.89 10.90
C LEU A 172 -19.14 -9.50 12.28
N CYS A 173 -18.03 -10.23 12.36
CA CYS A 173 -17.49 -10.74 13.63
C CYS A 173 -16.71 -9.70 14.43
N GLY A 174 -16.61 -8.46 13.95
CA GLY A 174 -15.84 -7.40 14.60
C GLY A 174 -14.31 -7.50 14.40
N VAL A 175 -13.86 -8.34 13.47
CA VAL A 175 -12.46 -8.48 13.10
C VAL A 175 -12.21 -7.68 11.83
N ASN A 176 -11.21 -6.77 11.85
CA ASN A 176 -10.86 -5.97 10.69
C ASN A 176 -10.38 -6.88 9.54
N ALA A 177 -11.18 -6.92 8.46
CA ALA A 177 -10.95 -7.78 7.31
C ALA A 177 -9.61 -7.51 6.63
N LEU A 178 -9.16 -6.22 6.59
CA LEU A 178 -7.87 -5.85 6.01
C LEU A 178 -6.70 -6.42 6.81
N SER A 179 -6.75 -6.32 8.14
CA SER A 179 -5.71 -6.87 9.02
C SER A 179 -5.61 -8.39 8.89
N PHE A 180 -6.76 -9.08 8.80
CA PHE A 180 -6.81 -10.52 8.55
C PHE A 180 -6.19 -10.88 7.19
N ALA A 181 -6.59 -10.19 6.13
CA ALA A 181 -6.08 -10.44 4.78
C ALA A 181 -4.56 -10.26 4.71
N VAL A 182 -4.03 -9.18 5.29
CA VAL A 182 -2.58 -8.92 5.36
C VAL A 182 -1.86 -10.05 6.10
N GLY A 183 -2.40 -10.50 7.24
CA GLY A 183 -1.85 -11.63 8.00
C GLY A 183 -1.87 -12.95 7.24
N ALA A 184 -2.88 -13.17 6.40
CA ALA A 184 -3.04 -14.41 5.64
C ALA A 184 -2.07 -14.53 4.46
N TYR A 185 -1.75 -13.43 3.76
CA TYR A 185 -0.88 -13.50 2.58
C TYR A 185 0.59 -13.22 2.85
N LEU A 186 0.93 -12.56 3.96
CA LEU A 186 2.32 -12.30 4.32
C LEU A 186 3.00 -13.55 4.91
N PRO A 187 4.31 -13.75 4.66
CA PRO A 187 5.08 -14.81 5.29
C PRO A 187 5.07 -14.71 6.82
N ILE A 188 5.08 -15.85 7.51
CA ILE A 188 5.11 -15.92 8.98
C ILE A 188 6.31 -15.15 9.56
N SER A 189 7.44 -15.13 8.87
CA SER A 189 8.62 -14.36 9.26
C SER A 189 8.36 -12.85 9.41
N THR A 190 7.39 -12.32 8.69
CA THR A 190 6.98 -10.91 8.75
C THR A 190 5.86 -10.69 9.75
N THR A 191 4.90 -11.61 9.87
CA THR A 191 3.73 -11.46 10.73
C THR A 191 4.02 -11.83 12.19
N LEU A 192 4.95 -12.74 12.44
CA LEU A 192 5.33 -13.16 13.80
C LEU A 192 5.85 -12.00 14.67
N PRO A 193 6.77 -11.13 14.24
CA PRO A 193 7.20 -9.97 15.02
C PRO A 193 6.05 -9.02 15.35
N ILE A 194 5.09 -8.82 14.43
CA ILE A 194 3.90 -7.99 14.66
C ILE A 194 3.03 -8.60 15.76
N PHE A 195 2.80 -9.92 15.70
CA PHE A 195 2.05 -10.64 16.73
C PHE A 195 2.74 -10.55 18.10
N MET A 196 4.05 -10.75 18.16
CA MET A 196 4.83 -10.64 19.40
C MET A 196 4.76 -9.23 19.98
N GLY A 197 4.86 -8.19 19.14
CA GLY A 197 4.69 -6.80 19.56
C GLY A 197 3.30 -6.52 20.13
N GLY A 198 2.26 -7.02 19.49
CA GLY A 198 0.87 -6.92 19.96
C GLY A 198 0.66 -7.63 21.30
N LEU A 199 1.28 -8.81 21.48
CA LEU A 199 1.21 -9.57 22.72
C LEU A 199 1.90 -8.85 23.89
N VAL A 200 3.09 -8.28 23.65
CA VAL A 200 3.80 -7.47 24.64
C VAL A 200 2.98 -6.24 25.03
N ARG A 201 2.38 -5.55 24.07
CA ARG A 201 1.50 -4.42 24.32
C ARG A 201 0.29 -4.85 25.16
N GLY A 202 -0.41 -5.90 24.77
CA GLY A 202 -1.56 -6.40 25.53
C GLY A 202 -1.23 -6.78 26.97
N LEU A 203 -0.05 -7.36 27.21
CA LEU A 203 0.44 -7.64 28.57
C LEU A 203 0.77 -6.37 29.36
N ALA A 204 1.31 -5.35 28.71
CA ALA A 204 1.59 -4.07 29.34
C ALA A 204 0.31 -3.33 29.71
N ASP A 205 -0.66 -3.29 28.79
CA ASP A 205 -1.97 -2.65 29.00
C ASP A 205 -2.77 -3.36 30.11
N TRP A 206 -2.72 -4.70 30.16
CA TRP A 206 -3.33 -5.47 31.24
C TRP A 206 -2.76 -5.12 32.62
N ARG A 207 -1.44 -4.79 32.70
CA ARG A 207 -0.78 -4.38 33.95
C ARG A 207 -1.09 -2.94 34.37
N ARG A 208 -1.39 -2.05 33.39
CA ARG A 208 -1.64 -0.62 33.68
C ARG A 208 -3.06 -0.32 34.15
N GLY A 209 -4.03 -1.18 33.89
CA GLY A 209 -5.44 -0.98 34.24
C GLY A 209 -6.18 -0.02 33.30
N GLU A 210 -7.51 -0.05 33.31
CA GLU A 210 -8.35 0.71 32.37
C GLU A 210 -8.27 2.24 32.50
N ALA A 211 -7.84 2.77 33.62
CA ALA A 211 -7.80 4.21 33.91
C ALA A 211 -6.68 4.95 33.14
N ASP A 212 -5.54 4.29 32.90
CA ASP A 212 -4.43 4.87 32.11
C ASP A 212 -4.67 4.77 30.59
N ASN A 213 -5.45 3.78 30.16
CA ASN A 213 -5.77 3.60 28.73
C ASN A 213 -6.65 4.72 28.15
N GLN A 214 -7.50 5.36 28.96
CA GLN A 214 -8.33 6.48 28.51
C GLN A 214 -7.51 7.76 28.33
N ALA A 215 -6.53 8.00 29.18
CA ALA A 215 -5.65 9.17 29.04
C ALA A 215 -4.73 9.08 27.82
N ASP A 216 -4.24 7.88 27.47
CA ASP A 216 -3.42 7.66 26.26
C ASP A 216 -4.24 7.70 24.97
N ALA A 217 -5.52 7.36 25.00
CA ALA A 217 -6.43 7.44 23.86
C ALA A 217 -6.86 8.87 23.50
N GLU A 218 -6.87 9.78 24.48
CA GLU A 218 -7.16 11.21 24.27
C GLU A 218 -5.95 12.01 23.75
N LEU A 219 -4.74 11.46 23.91
CA LEU A 219 -3.48 12.09 23.50
C LEU A 219 -2.95 11.59 22.16
N GLY A 220 -3.50 10.54 21.56
CA GLY A 220 -3.13 9.96 20.25
C GLY A 220 -4.13 10.25 19.16
#